data_5f82f8e4228511d205d38890a1c028e4
#
_entry.id   5f82f8e4228511d205d38890a1c028e4
#
_cell.length_a   1.000
_cell.length_b   1.000
_cell.length_c   1.000
_cell.angle_alpha   90.00
_cell.angle_beta   90.00
_cell.angle_gamma   90.00
#
_symmetry.space_group_name_H-M   'P 1'
#
loop_
_entity.id
_entity.type
_entity.pdbx_description
1 polymer ?
#
loop_
_entity_poly.entity_id
_entity_poly.type
_entity_poly.pdbx_seq_one_letter_code
_entity_poly.pdbx_strand_id
1 'polypeptide(L)'
;MHRSFSNGSAAPLALLFTLVSMSFTVAYLQNSFSQSAMEKYRYAEWKALYAAEAGLNDVGIVVLPQLTGDTLLLTAGVNYGRDENNKPIGMYKDIACSTQLLPNSTRKEYKAYSTGVAEYVTPSGTNVNIERRVFTSMRPQGFEEFMYFTHEELPIGPGNTGTVNFGGNDQLEGKVHTNGTMTFSNWGCPDFTGEVNVTFESIEQNGNAINWGAVSYTHLTLPTKRIV
;
A
#
# COMPACT_ATOMS: atom_id res chain seq x y z
N MET A 1 53.38 -63.43 -26.88
CA MET A 1 52.27 -63.38 -25.93
C MET A 1 51.38 -62.17 -26.26
N HIS A 2 50.34 -62.40 -27.05
CA HIS A 2 49.35 -61.37 -27.35
C HIS A 2 48.27 -61.44 -26.27
N ARG A 3 48.16 -60.36 -25.45
CA ARG A 3 47.01 -60.20 -24.55
C ARG A 3 45.87 -59.64 -25.35
N SER A 4 44.85 -60.44 -25.62
CA SER A 4 43.58 -59.99 -26.15
C SER A 4 42.88 -59.17 -25.06
N PHE A 5 42.75 -57.85 -25.25
CA PHE A 5 41.91 -57.06 -24.41
C PHE A 5 40.46 -57.45 -24.73
N SER A 6 39.75 -57.96 -23.73
CA SER A 6 38.33 -58.30 -23.86
C SER A 6 37.51 -57.04 -24.01
N ASN A 7 36.86 -56.85 -25.16
CA ASN A 7 36.00 -55.69 -25.52
C ASN A 7 34.65 -55.71 -24.76
N GLY A 8 34.56 -56.33 -23.59
CA GLY A 8 33.29 -56.59 -22.91
C GLY A 8 32.73 -55.52 -21.99
N SER A 9 33.47 -54.43 -21.70
CA SER A 9 33.06 -53.51 -20.62
C SER A 9 32.41 -52.19 -21.07
N ALA A 10 32.46 -51.85 -22.34
CA ALA A 10 31.99 -50.56 -22.82
C ALA A 10 30.44 -50.43 -22.84
N ALA A 11 29.75 -51.51 -23.23
CA ALA A 11 28.29 -51.48 -23.33
C ALA A 11 27.57 -51.35 -21.98
N PRO A 12 27.95 -52.10 -20.92
CA PRO A 12 27.34 -51.88 -19.60
C PRO A 12 27.63 -50.50 -19.02
N LEU A 13 28.82 -49.95 -19.26
CA LEU A 13 29.19 -48.61 -18.79
C LEU A 13 28.40 -47.49 -19.51
N ALA A 14 28.18 -47.63 -20.81
CA ALA A 14 27.34 -46.75 -21.59
C ALA A 14 25.87 -46.78 -21.11
N LEU A 15 25.36 -47.97 -20.84
CA LEU A 15 24.00 -48.16 -20.33
C LEU A 15 23.82 -47.55 -18.93
N LEU A 16 24.79 -47.72 -18.05
CA LEU A 16 24.77 -47.11 -16.73
C LEU A 16 24.83 -45.59 -16.81
N PHE A 17 25.64 -45.01 -17.68
CA PHE A 17 25.72 -43.57 -17.90
C PHE A 17 24.43 -43.00 -18.44
N THR A 18 23.77 -43.68 -19.39
CA THR A 18 22.47 -43.24 -19.92
C THR A 18 21.38 -43.28 -18.87
N LEU A 19 21.32 -44.30 -18.01
CA LEU A 19 20.36 -44.40 -16.92
C LEU A 19 20.55 -43.27 -15.89
N VAL A 20 21.81 -43.01 -15.52
CA VAL A 20 22.12 -41.90 -14.59
C VAL A 20 21.75 -40.57 -15.18
N SER A 21 22.10 -40.33 -16.45
CA SER A 21 21.74 -39.07 -17.14
C SER A 21 20.24 -38.90 -17.26
N MET A 22 19.50 -39.97 -17.58
CA MET A 22 18.05 -39.95 -17.63
C MET A 22 17.42 -39.62 -16.27
N SER A 23 17.96 -40.20 -15.19
CA SER A 23 17.51 -39.93 -13.83
C SER A 23 17.69 -38.44 -13.44
N PHE A 24 18.84 -37.85 -13.76
CA PHE A 24 19.09 -36.42 -13.57
C PHE A 24 18.14 -35.53 -14.39
N THR A 25 17.89 -35.90 -15.64
CA THR A 25 16.97 -35.17 -16.50
C THR A 25 15.56 -35.19 -15.93
N VAL A 26 15.08 -36.36 -15.47
CA VAL A 26 13.74 -36.45 -14.87
C VAL A 26 13.65 -35.63 -13.59
N ALA A 27 14.67 -35.72 -12.71
CA ALA A 27 14.71 -34.94 -11.48
C ALA A 27 14.73 -33.43 -11.75
N TYR A 28 15.49 -32.99 -12.76
CA TYR A 28 15.53 -31.59 -13.17
C TYR A 28 14.18 -31.11 -13.70
N LEU A 29 13.52 -31.89 -14.56
CA LEU A 29 12.18 -31.54 -15.09
C LEU A 29 11.14 -31.45 -13.97
N GLN A 30 11.14 -32.43 -13.02
CA GLN A 30 10.22 -32.37 -11.87
C GLN A 30 10.42 -31.11 -11.04
N ASN A 31 11.67 -30.73 -10.77
CA ASN A 31 11.98 -29.51 -10.04
C ASN A 31 11.53 -28.25 -10.80
N SER A 32 11.78 -28.20 -12.12
CA SER A 32 11.37 -27.09 -12.97
C SER A 32 9.84 -26.93 -13.02
N PHE A 33 9.10 -28.02 -13.15
CA PHE A 33 7.64 -27.99 -13.09
C PHE A 33 7.12 -27.53 -11.74
N SER A 34 7.73 -27.99 -10.65
CA SER A 34 7.37 -27.60 -9.30
C SER A 34 7.61 -26.10 -9.07
N GLN A 35 8.74 -25.57 -9.53
CA GLN A 35 9.05 -24.12 -9.46
C GLN A 35 8.06 -23.30 -10.26
N SER A 36 7.76 -23.70 -11.51
CA SER A 36 6.78 -23.01 -12.35
C SER A 36 5.37 -22.98 -11.72
N ALA A 37 4.96 -24.08 -11.10
CA ALA A 37 3.69 -24.15 -10.39
C ALA A 37 3.68 -23.22 -9.17
N MET A 38 4.78 -23.17 -8.43
CA MET A 38 4.94 -22.27 -7.27
C MET A 38 4.90 -20.79 -7.68
N GLU A 39 5.54 -20.41 -8.78
CA GLU A 39 5.51 -19.05 -9.29
C GLU A 39 4.10 -18.61 -9.70
N LYS A 40 3.37 -19.48 -10.41
CA LYS A 40 1.97 -19.22 -10.77
C LYS A 40 1.08 -19.09 -9.54
N TYR A 41 1.29 -19.91 -8.52
CA TYR A 41 0.57 -19.82 -7.27
C TYR A 41 0.85 -18.47 -6.57
N ARG A 42 2.14 -18.11 -6.41
CA ARG A 42 2.54 -16.81 -5.84
C ARG A 42 1.94 -15.64 -6.59
N TYR A 43 1.93 -15.71 -7.92
CA TYR A 43 1.32 -14.67 -8.74
C TYR A 43 -0.18 -14.51 -8.47
N ALA A 44 -0.91 -15.62 -8.29
CA ALA A 44 -2.32 -15.59 -7.89
C ALA A 44 -2.50 -15.03 -6.47
N GLU A 45 -1.60 -15.36 -5.54
CA GLU A 45 -1.59 -14.75 -4.20
C GLU A 45 -1.43 -13.23 -4.24
N TRP A 46 -0.49 -12.72 -5.06
CA TRP A 46 -0.30 -11.28 -5.24
C TRP A 46 -1.54 -10.62 -5.83
N LYS A 47 -2.17 -11.23 -6.84
CA LYS A 47 -3.42 -10.73 -7.40
C LYS A 47 -4.53 -10.64 -6.35
N ALA A 48 -4.69 -11.68 -5.55
CA ALA A 48 -5.68 -11.68 -4.47
C ALA A 48 -5.37 -10.60 -3.42
N LEU A 49 -4.10 -10.41 -3.07
CA LEU A 49 -3.68 -9.37 -2.14
C LEU A 49 -4.02 -7.97 -2.66
N TYR A 50 -3.64 -7.65 -3.90
CA TYR A 50 -3.96 -6.35 -4.50
C TYR A 50 -5.46 -6.12 -4.65
N ALA A 51 -6.24 -7.16 -4.96
CA ALA A 51 -7.69 -7.06 -4.97
C ALA A 51 -8.24 -6.72 -3.57
N ALA A 52 -7.73 -7.37 -2.51
CA ALA A 52 -8.13 -7.04 -1.14
C ALA A 52 -7.77 -5.60 -0.76
N GLU A 53 -6.59 -5.13 -1.16
CA GLU A 53 -6.17 -3.74 -0.94
C GLU A 53 -7.05 -2.73 -1.67
N ALA A 54 -7.46 -3.02 -2.91
CA ALA A 54 -8.40 -2.19 -3.64
C ALA A 54 -9.74 -2.08 -2.91
N GLY A 55 -10.25 -3.19 -2.35
CA GLY A 55 -11.45 -3.17 -1.52
C GLY A 55 -11.31 -2.30 -0.27
N LEU A 56 -10.13 -2.27 0.37
CA LEU A 56 -9.89 -1.37 1.50
C LEU A 56 -9.83 0.10 1.07
N ASN A 57 -9.29 0.39 -0.10
CA ASN A 57 -9.27 1.76 -0.63
C ASN A 57 -10.70 2.25 -0.91
N ASP A 58 -11.56 1.40 -1.48
CA ASP A 58 -12.98 1.72 -1.67
C ASP A 58 -13.69 1.99 -0.35
N VAL A 59 -13.38 1.24 0.72
CA VAL A 59 -13.89 1.54 2.07
C VAL A 59 -13.50 2.94 2.51
N GLY A 60 -12.24 3.32 2.35
CA GLY A 60 -11.74 4.64 2.77
C GLY A 60 -12.40 5.79 2.01
N ILE A 61 -12.56 5.65 0.70
CA ILE A 61 -13.02 6.74 -0.18
C ILE A 61 -14.54 6.81 -0.26
N VAL A 62 -15.21 5.66 -0.39
CA VAL A 62 -16.65 5.63 -0.71
C VAL A 62 -17.49 5.32 0.51
N VAL A 63 -17.05 4.43 1.36
CA VAL A 63 -17.87 3.85 2.43
C VAL A 63 -17.81 4.67 3.72
N LEU A 64 -16.62 5.08 4.16
CA LEU A 64 -16.48 5.84 5.41
C LEU A 64 -17.27 7.15 5.42
N PRO A 65 -17.31 7.94 4.32
CA PRO A 65 -18.11 9.16 4.28
C PRO A 65 -19.62 8.91 4.36
N GLN A 66 -20.08 7.70 4.04
CA GLN A 66 -21.49 7.33 4.01
C GLN A 66 -21.93 6.52 5.22
N LEU A 67 -21.01 6.24 6.14
CA LEU A 67 -21.30 5.41 7.31
C LEU A 67 -22.24 6.16 8.27
N THR A 68 -23.50 5.77 8.30
CA THR A 68 -24.51 6.32 9.22
C THR A 68 -24.61 5.54 10.53
N GLY A 69 -23.96 4.36 10.60
CA GLY A 69 -23.96 3.47 11.76
C GLY A 69 -22.54 3.03 12.16
N ASP A 70 -22.44 2.19 13.16
CA ASP A 70 -21.16 1.73 13.70
C ASP A 70 -20.55 0.55 12.94
N THR A 71 -21.27 -0.05 12.02
CA THR A 71 -20.81 -1.19 11.23
C THR A 71 -21.37 -1.14 9.82
N LEU A 72 -20.53 -1.53 8.86
CA LEU A 72 -20.92 -1.80 7.48
C LEU A 72 -20.40 -3.17 7.09
N LEU A 73 -21.22 -3.95 6.40
CA LEU A 73 -20.82 -5.21 5.80
C LEU A 73 -21.29 -5.24 4.34
N LEU A 74 -20.36 -5.39 3.42
CA LEU A 74 -20.60 -5.60 1.99
C LEU A 74 -20.05 -6.97 1.60
N THR A 75 -20.95 -7.89 1.26
CA THR A 75 -20.59 -9.28 0.89
C THR A 75 -20.48 -9.49 -0.61
N ALA A 76 -21.04 -8.57 -1.41
CA ALA A 76 -21.00 -8.66 -2.87
C ALA A 76 -19.57 -8.54 -3.41
N GLY A 77 -19.21 -9.44 -4.34
CA GLY A 77 -17.93 -9.39 -5.02
C GLY A 77 -17.88 -8.27 -6.06
N VAL A 78 -16.78 -7.52 -6.06
CA VAL A 78 -16.49 -6.47 -7.05
C VAL A 78 -15.23 -6.86 -7.82
N ASN A 79 -15.31 -6.85 -9.14
CA ASN A 79 -14.18 -7.16 -9.99
C ASN A 79 -13.11 -6.06 -9.91
N TYR A 80 -11.86 -6.47 -9.75
CA TYR A 80 -10.70 -5.60 -9.67
C TYR A 80 -9.85 -5.73 -10.93
N GLY A 81 -9.59 -4.59 -11.57
CA GLY A 81 -8.73 -4.50 -12.74
C GLY A 81 -9.18 -5.36 -13.92
N ARG A 82 -8.48 -5.24 -15.03
CA ARG A 82 -8.67 -6.10 -16.19
C ARG A 82 -7.31 -6.39 -16.84
N ASP A 83 -7.15 -7.61 -17.32
CA ASP A 83 -5.97 -8.01 -18.08
C ASP A 83 -6.07 -7.57 -19.56
N GLU A 84 -5.07 -7.90 -20.36
CA GLU A 84 -4.99 -7.59 -21.79
C GLU A 84 -6.17 -8.19 -22.59
N ASN A 85 -6.78 -9.26 -22.08
CA ASN A 85 -7.93 -9.93 -22.68
C ASN A 85 -9.28 -9.44 -22.11
N ASN A 86 -9.26 -8.31 -21.38
CA ASN A 86 -10.43 -7.73 -20.73
C ASN A 86 -11.06 -8.63 -19.63
N LYS A 87 -10.34 -9.66 -19.14
CA LYS A 87 -10.75 -10.53 -18.05
C LYS A 87 -10.39 -9.89 -16.71
N PRO A 88 -11.24 -9.99 -15.67
CA PRO A 88 -10.90 -9.48 -14.33
C PRO A 88 -9.60 -10.11 -13.82
N ILE A 89 -8.71 -9.28 -13.27
CA ILE A 89 -7.45 -9.73 -12.66
C ILE A 89 -7.73 -10.46 -11.35
N GLY A 90 -8.71 -9.96 -10.60
CA GLY A 90 -9.17 -10.50 -9.33
C GLY A 90 -10.50 -9.89 -8.95
N MET A 91 -10.97 -10.23 -7.78
CA MET A 91 -12.21 -9.73 -7.20
C MET A 91 -11.99 -9.47 -5.71
N TYR A 92 -12.58 -8.43 -5.16
CA TYR A 92 -12.67 -8.28 -3.71
C TYR A 92 -14.11 -8.47 -3.23
N LYS A 93 -14.25 -9.03 -2.04
CA LYS A 93 -15.53 -9.34 -1.41
C LYS A 93 -15.43 -9.24 0.11
N ASP A 94 -16.53 -9.46 0.79
CA ASP A 94 -16.60 -9.53 2.26
C ASP A 94 -15.96 -8.31 2.92
N ILE A 95 -16.25 -7.12 2.39
CA ILE A 95 -15.80 -5.89 2.99
C ILE A 95 -16.61 -5.66 4.27
N ALA A 96 -15.92 -5.48 5.38
CA ALA A 96 -16.54 -5.03 6.60
C ALA A 96 -15.76 -3.88 7.22
N CYS A 97 -16.50 -2.93 7.73
CA CYS A 97 -15.99 -1.81 8.50
C CYS A 97 -16.75 -1.72 9.82
N SER A 98 -16.04 -1.55 10.91
CA SER A 98 -16.61 -1.33 12.24
C SER A 98 -15.95 -0.13 12.89
N THR A 99 -16.71 0.58 13.73
CA THR A 99 -16.19 1.69 14.52
C THR A 99 -16.00 1.25 15.97
N GLN A 100 -14.94 1.76 16.57
CA GLN A 100 -14.67 1.57 17.99
C GLN A 100 -14.23 2.93 18.57
N LEU A 101 -14.77 3.29 19.75
CA LEU A 101 -14.27 4.45 20.49
C LEU A 101 -12.87 4.14 21.04
N LEU A 102 -11.96 5.08 20.93
CA LEU A 102 -10.65 4.98 21.57
C LEU A 102 -10.81 5.11 23.10
N PRO A 103 -10.01 4.38 23.87
CA PRO A 103 -10.05 4.50 25.33
C PRO A 103 -9.86 5.96 25.78
N ASN A 104 -10.73 6.42 26.66
CA ASN A 104 -10.72 7.79 27.22
C ASN A 104 -10.84 8.92 26.18
N SER A 105 -11.46 8.66 25.02
CA SER A 105 -11.61 9.63 23.95
C SER A 105 -13.00 9.53 23.32
N THR A 106 -13.48 10.64 22.76
CA THR A 106 -14.68 10.68 21.93
C THR A 106 -14.39 10.31 20.46
N ARG A 107 -13.11 10.07 20.14
CA ARG A 107 -12.67 9.74 18.79
C ARG A 107 -13.01 8.32 18.42
N LYS A 108 -13.42 8.12 17.18
CA LYS A 108 -13.69 6.81 16.61
C LYS A 108 -12.47 6.29 15.86
N GLU A 109 -12.13 5.04 16.08
CA GLU A 109 -11.24 4.26 15.23
C GLU A 109 -12.09 3.39 14.31
N TYR A 110 -11.74 3.36 13.04
CA TYR A 110 -12.40 2.54 12.02
C TYR A 110 -11.51 1.34 11.72
N LYS A 111 -12.05 0.15 11.96
CA LYS A 111 -11.39 -1.12 11.62
C LYS A 111 -12.08 -1.69 10.41
N ALA A 112 -11.35 -1.87 9.32
CA ALA A 112 -11.87 -2.41 8.08
C ALA A 112 -11.08 -3.62 7.62
N TYR A 113 -11.76 -4.58 7.00
CA TYR A 113 -11.12 -5.68 6.30
C TYR A 113 -11.78 -5.90 4.94
N SER A 114 -11.01 -6.49 4.03
CA SER A 114 -11.46 -6.90 2.71
C SER A 114 -10.82 -8.22 2.36
N THR A 115 -11.54 -9.07 1.63
CA THR A 115 -11.05 -10.34 1.12
C THR A 115 -10.91 -10.25 -0.39
N GLY A 116 -9.69 -10.38 -0.88
CA GLY A 116 -9.41 -10.48 -2.31
C GLY A 116 -9.36 -11.93 -2.75
N VAL A 117 -9.83 -12.18 -3.96
CA VAL A 117 -9.91 -13.50 -4.59
C VAL A 117 -9.27 -13.44 -5.97
N ALA A 118 -8.42 -14.40 -6.28
CA ALA A 118 -7.86 -14.58 -7.62
C ALA A 118 -7.88 -16.05 -8.02
N GLU A 119 -8.10 -16.30 -9.30
CA GLU A 119 -8.11 -17.64 -9.86
C GLU A 119 -6.69 -18.17 -10.05
N TYR A 120 -6.44 -19.42 -9.67
CA TYR A 120 -5.22 -20.17 -9.90
C TYR A 120 -5.55 -21.47 -10.61
N VAL A 121 -4.87 -21.71 -11.73
CA VAL A 121 -4.97 -22.98 -12.45
C VAL A 121 -3.86 -23.91 -11.97
N THR A 122 -4.24 -24.99 -11.31
CA THR A 122 -3.30 -26.02 -10.82
C THR A 122 -2.59 -26.70 -11.99
N PRO A 123 -1.47 -27.39 -11.74
CA PRO A 123 -0.81 -28.20 -12.79
C PRO A 123 -1.70 -29.30 -13.39
N SER A 124 -2.72 -29.75 -12.65
CA SER A 124 -3.73 -30.71 -13.13
C SER A 124 -4.83 -30.08 -13.98
N GLY A 125 -4.80 -28.76 -14.20
CA GLY A 125 -5.81 -28.03 -14.97
C GLY A 125 -7.07 -27.65 -14.19
N THR A 126 -7.08 -27.81 -12.88
CA THR A 126 -8.22 -27.46 -12.01
C THR A 126 -8.13 -25.98 -11.60
N ASN A 127 -9.23 -25.25 -11.74
CA ASN A 127 -9.33 -23.87 -11.25
C ASN A 127 -9.59 -23.88 -9.75
N VAL A 128 -8.77 -23.15 -9.00
CA VAL A 128 -8.87 -22.93 -7.55
C VAL A 128 -8.84 -21.45 -7.27
N ASN A 129 -9.70 -21.00 -6.36
CA ASN A 129 -9.68 -19.63 -5.90
C ASN A 129 -8.70 -19.48 -4.74
N ILE A 130 -7.77 -18.57 -4.89
CA ILE A 130 -6.86 -18.14 -3.84
C ILE A 130 -7.46 -16.90 -3.18
N GLU A 131 -7.62 -16.96 -1.85
CA GLU A 131 -8.17 -15.87 -1.07
C GLU A 131 -7.10 -15.26 -0.17
N ARG A 132 -7.09 -13.94 -0.06
CA ARG A 132 -6.25 -13.17 0.87
C ARG A 132 -7.11 -12.12 1.56
N ARG A 133 -7.00 -12.06 2.86
CA ARG A 133 -7.69 -11.05 3.67
C ARG A 133 -6.68 -10.02 4.16
N VAL A 134 -7.02 -8.75 3.97
CA VAL A 134 -6.25 -7.61 4.48
C VAL A 134 -7.13 -6.82 5.43
N PHE A 135 -6.53 -6.33 6.49
CA PHE A 135 -7.23 -5.46 7.41
C PHE A 135 -6.44 -4.18 7.64
N THR A 136 -7.15 -3.10 7.98
CA THR A 136 -6.55 -1.82 8.33
C THR A 136 -7.31 -1.17 9.48
N SER A 137 -6.61 -0.33 10.22
CA SER A 137 -7.18 0.57 11.20
C SER A 137 -6.95 2.00 10.72
N MET A 138 -8.02 2.78 10.64
CA MET A 138 -7.99 4.16 10.19
C MET A 138 -8.52 5.05 11.31
N ARG A 139 -7.87 6.18 11.53
CA ARG A 139 -8.32 7.21 12.46
C ARG A 139 -8.44 8.52 11.71
N PRO A 140 -9.60 9.17 11.71
CA PRO A 140 -9.68 10.53 11.23
C PRO A 140 -8.74 11.40 12.07
N GLN A 141 -7.92 12.17 11.42
CA GLN A 141 -7.16 13.20 12.13
C GLN A 141 -8.15 14.27 12.59
N GLY A 142 -8.18 14.53 13.90
CA GLY A 142 -8.94 15.62 14.45
C GLY A 142 -8.13 16.92 14.37
N PHE A 143 -8.82 18.04 14.31
CA PHE A 143 -8.18 19.37 14.34
C PHE A 143 -7.33 19.57 15.60
N GLU A 144 -7.66 18.88 16.67
CA GLU A 144 -6.92 18.91 17.94
C GLU A 144 -5.52 18.25 17.87
N GLU A 145 -5.20 17.55 16.79
CA GLU A 145 -3.84 17.05 16.56
C GLU A 145 -2.90 18.12 16.00
N PHE A 146 -3.48 19.22 15.52
CA PHE A 146 -2.73 20.33 14.99
C PHE A 146 -2.66 21.47 16.01
N MET A 147 -1.47 21.99 16.20
CA MET A 147 -1.24 23.24 16.91
C MET A 147 -1.87 24.41 16.15
N TYR A 148 -1.75 24.37 14.83
CA TYR A 148 -2.25 25.36 13.92
C TYR A 148 -2.83 24.69 12.67
N PHE A 149 -4.09 25.03 12.35
CA PHE A 149 -4.79 24.47 11.19
C PHE A 149 -5.62 25.57 10.52
N THR A 150 -5.31 25.87 9.26
CA THR A 150 -6.04 26.87 8.48
C THR A 150 -6.35 26.39 7.08
N HIS A 151 -7.31 27.04 6.45
CA HIS A 151 -7.61 26.88 5.02
C HIS A 151 -6.90 27.94 4.20
N GLU A 152 -6.93 29.18 4.66
CA GLU A 152 -6.28 30.35 4.05
C GLU A 152 -5.67 31.22 5.14
N GLU A 153 -4.48 31.77 4.85
CA GLU A 153 -3.77 32.68 5.75
C GLU A 153 -4.15 34.14 5.48
N LEU A 154 -5.46 34.38 5.36
CA LEU A 154 -5.99 35.71 5.16
C LEU A 154 -6.67 36.22 6.43
N PRO A 155 -6.38 37.44 6.90
CA PRO A 155 -7.07 38.02 8.03
C PRO A 155 -8.53 38.27 7.69
N ILE A 156 -9.45 37.77 8.52
CA ILE A 156 -10.88 37.93 8.35
C ILE A 156 -11.30 39.22 9.03
N GLY A 157 -11.90 40.18 8.26
CA GLY A 157 -12.51 41.37 8.81
C GLY A 157 -12.57 42.53 7.82
N PRO A 158 -13.55 43.47 7.96
CA PRO A 158 -13.65 44.62 7.07
C PRO A 158 -12.43 45.54 7.25
N GLY A 159 -11.69 45.74 6.17
CA GLY A 159 -10.50 46.60 6.13
C GLY A 159 -9.17 45.86 6.38
N ASN A 160 -9.17 44.57 6.69
CA ASN A 160 -7.97 43.80 6.79
C ASN A 160 -7.53 43.31 5.39
N THR A 161 -6.54 43.98 4.84
CA THR A 161 -5.88 43.61 3.59
C THR A 161 -4.46 43.19 3.98
N GLY A 162 -4.18 41.93 4.01
CA GLY A 162 -2.84 41.45 4.33
C GLY A 162 -2.80 39.96 4.48
N THR A 163 -1.60 39.42 4.53
CA THR A 163 -1.35 38.00 4.77
C THR A 163 -0.93 37.79 6.23
N VAL A 164 -1.33 36.73 6.86
CA VAL A 164 -0.78 36.34 8.17
C VAL A 164 0.67 35.97 7.97
N ASN A 165 1.56 36.68 8.67
CA ASN A 165 3.01 36.45 8.58
C ASN A 165 3.52 35.86 9.88
N PHE A 166 4.18 34.71 9.79
CA PHE A 166 4.91 34.13 10.91
C PHE A 166 6.28 34.77 11.03
N GLY A 167 6.65 35.22 12.22
CA GLY A 167 7.92 35.92 12.50
C GLY A 167 8.93 35.08 13.23
N GLY A 168 10.16 35.61 13.35
CA GLY A 168 11.27 34.90 13.99
C GLY A 168 11.11 34.68 15.51
N ASN A 169 10.10 35.29 16.13
CA ASN A 169 9.79 35.05 17.54
C ASN A 169 8.60 34.08 17.75
N ASP A 170 7.98 33.62 16.67
CA ASP A 170 6.86 32.69 16.76
C ASP A 170 7.40 31.26 16.94
N GLN A 171 6.88 30.60 17.98
CA GLN A 171 7.17 29.21 18.28
C GLN A 171 5.90 28.39 18.12
N LEU A 172 5.91 27.43 17.22
CA LEU A 172 4.78 26.55 16.96
C LEU A 172 5.15 25.12 17.37
N GLU A 173 4.68 24.75 18.56
CA GLU A 173 4.95 23.42 19.15
C GLU A 173 3.85 22.44 18.73
N GLY A 174 4.12 21.58 17.76
CA GLY A 174 3.20 20.58 17.26
C GLY A 174 3.01 20.64 15.74
N LYS A 175 2.03 19.89 15.26
CA LYS A 175 1.73 19.83 13.82
C LYS A 175 1.08 21.12 13.34
N VAL A 176 1.55 21.61 12.21
CA VAL A 176 1.01 22.79 11.52
C VAL A 176 0.50 22.36 10.14
N HIS A 177 -0.71 22.79 9.79
CA HIS A 177 -1.27 22.53 8.48
C HIS A 177 -1.98 23.75 7.94
N THR A 178 -1.71 24.09 6.68
CA THR A 178 -2.48 25.06 5.91
C THR A 178 -2.78 24.53 4.51
N ASN A 179 -3.94 24.86 3.99
CA ASN A 179 -4.27 24.61 2.59
C ASN A 179 -3.81 25.77 1.69
N GLY A 180 -3.51 26.93 2.25
CA GLY A 180 -3.03 28.11 1.55
C GLY A 180 -1.51 28.29 1.61
N THR A 181 -1.05 29.42 1.11
CA THR A 181 0.36 29.85 1.19
C THR A 181 0.70 30.29 2.60
N MET A 182 1.74 29.70 3.19
CA MET A 182 2.30 30.15 4.47
C MET A 182 3.36 31.23 4.22
N THR A 183 3.19 32.39 4.83
CA THR A 183 4.10 33.50 4.62
C THR A 183 4.95 33.79 5.85
N PHE A 184 6.24 33.94 5.67
CA PHE A 184 7.18 34.33 6.72
C PHE A 184 7.53 35.81 6.61
N SER A 185 7.69 36.44 7.76
CA SER A 185 8.10 37.82 7.83
C SER A 185 9.58 38.01 7.48
N ASN A 186 9.95 39.26 7.16
CA ASN A 186 11.34 39.63 6.89
C ASN A 186 12.25 39.58 8.13
N TRP A 187 11.65 39.44 9.30
CA TRP A 187 12.33 39.54 10.61
C TRP A 187 12.79 38.19 11.14
N GLY A 188 12.77 37.19 10.33
CA GLY A 188 13.19 35.83 10.67
C GLY A 188 12.15 34.78 10.40
N CYS A 189 12.54 33.51 10.46
CA CYS A 189 11.67 32.37 10.32
C CYS A 189 11.13 31.94 11.69
N PRO A 190 9.88 31.49 11.77
CA PRO A 190 9.34 30.89 12.97
C PRO A 190 10.06 29.57 13.32
N ASP A 191 10.00 29.18 14.57
CA ASP A 191 10.52 27.89 15.06
C ASP A 191 9.37 26.88 15.09
N PHE A 192 9.52 25.80 14.33
CA PHE A 192 8.57 24.69 14.29
C PHE A 192 9.16 23.46 14.96
N THR A 193 8.52 22.96 16.00
CA THR A 193 8.94 21.71 16.66
C THR A 193 8.25 20.47 16.09
N GLY A 194 7.23 20.65 15.24
CA GLY A 194 6.43 19.61 14.64
C GLY A 194 6.48 19.61 13.12
N GLU A 195 5.70 18.73 12.53
CA GLU A 195 5.53 18.60 11.10
C GLU A 195 4.75 19.80 10.53
N VAL A 196 5.24 20.38 9.44
CA VAL A 196 4.59 21.48 8.72
C VAL A 196 4.12 20.97 7.37
N ASN A 197 2.82 21.05 7.12
CA ASN A 197 2.17 20.61 5.88
C ASN A 197 1.50 21.79 5.18
N VAL A 198 1.86 22.02 3.94
CA VAL A 198 1.22 22.98 3.03
C VAL A 198 0.68 22.18 1.84
N THR A 199 -0.64 22.26 1.58
CA THR A 199 -1.27 21.31 0.63
C THR A 199 -1.17 21.76 -0.83
N PHE A 200 -1.43 23.03 -1.13
CA PHE A 200 -1.60 23.46 -2.52
C PHE A 200 -0.62 24.53 -2.97
N GLU A 201 0.03 25.21 -2.05
CA GLU A 201 0.83 26.37 -2.36
C GLU A 201 2.23 26.27 -1.74
N SER A 202 2.93 27.36 -1.74
CA SER A 202 4.33 27.43 -1.28
C SER A 202 4.43 28.04 0.12
N ILE A 203 5.57 27.86 0.73
CA ILE A 203 6.00 28.69 1.84
C ILE A 203 6.79 29.85 1.25
N GLU A 204 6.39 31.08 1.60
CA GLU A 204 6.98 32.27 1.02
C GLU A 204 7.63 33.18 2.06
N GLN A 205 8.67 33.88 1.66
CA GLN A 205 9.25 34.99 2.42
C GLN A 205 9.45 36.16 1.47
N ASN A 206 8.92 37.30 1.79
CA ASN A 206 8.96 38.50 0.92
C ASN A 206 8.32 38.29 -0.47
N GLY A 207 7.30 37.46 -0.58
CA GLY A 207 6.68 37.13 -1.87
C GLY A 207 7.53 36.23 -2.75
N ASN A 208 8.61 35.66 -2.22
CA ASN A 208 9.43 34.68 -2.93
C ASN A 208 9.25 33.31 -2.27
N ALA A 209 8.96 32.31 -3.08
CA ALA A 209 8.88 30.93 -2.60
C ALA A 209 10.23 30.49 -2.01
N ILE A 210 10.18 29.97 -0.79
CA ILE A 210 11.38 29.41 -0.13
C ILE A 210 11.64 28.04 -0.70
N ASN A 211 12.75 27.87 -1.37
CA ASN A 211 13.20 26.57 -1.84
C ASN A 211 13.93 25.85 -0.70
N TRP A 212 13.19 25.07 0.06
CA TRP A 212 13.72 24.19 1.12
C TRP A 212 14.42 22.99 0.50
N GLY A 213 15.41 23.08 -0.29
CA GLY A 213 16.13 21.98 -0.94
C GLY A 213 15.64 20.60 -0.48
N ALA A 214 14.73 20.01 -1.20
CA ALA A 214 14.06 18.72 -0.91
C ALA A 214 13.51 18.63 0.54
N VAL A 215 12.56 19.46 0.89
CA VAL A 215 11.65 19.14 2.01
C VAL A 215 10.96 17.85 1.60
N SER A 216 11.28 16.80 2.32
CA SER A 216 10.61 15.52 2.17
C SER A 216 9.12 15.78 2.35
N TYR A 217 8.39 15.82 1.26
CA TYR A 217 6.94 15.69 1.30
C TYR A 217 6.72 14.29 1.89
N THR A 218 6.49 14.23 3.18
CA THR A 218 5.96 13.02 3.76
C THR A 218 4.59 12.88 3.14
N HIS A 219 4.55 12.12 2.06
CA HIS A 219 3.32 11.54 1.58
C HIS A 219 2.54 11.08 2.81
N LEU A 220 1.23 11.32 2.82
CA LEU A 220 0.32 10.60 3.68
C LEU A 220 0.83 9.17 3.79
N THR A 221 1.54 8.87 4.86
CA THR A 221 1.92 7.50 5.14
C THR A 221 0.62 6.78 5.39
N LEU A 222 0.14 6.09 4.37
CA LEU A 222 -0.90 5.11 4.55
C LEU A 222 -0.50 4.27 5.76
N PRO A 223 -1.39 4.06 6.73
CA PRO A 223 -1.08 3.35 7.95
C PRO A 223 -0.40 2.04 7.60
N THR A 224 0.72 1.77 8.25
CA THR A 224 1.55 0.59 8.03
C THR A 224 0.70 -0.66 8.04
N LYS A 225 0.57 -1.30 6.88
CA LYS A 225 -0.19 -2.53 6.72
C LYS A 225 0.49 -3.64 7.51
N ARG A 226 -0.19 -4.20 8.48
CA ARG A 226 0.22 -5.46 9.08
C ARG A 226 -0.42 -6.58 8.27
N ILE A 227 0.42 -7.32 7.54
CA ILE A 227 0.03 -8.56 6.87
C ILE A 227 0.06 -9.66 7.95
N VAL A 228 -1.04 -10.33 8.13
CA VAL A 228 -1.15 -11.53 8.98
C VAL A 228 -1.33 -12.75 8.09
#